data_03be81a7d782329867013e761cd048d5
#
_entry.id   03be81a7d782329867013e761cd048d5
#
_cell.length_a   1.000
_cell.length_b   1.000
_cell.length_c   1.000
_cell.angle_alpha   90.00
_cell.angle_beta   90.00
_cell.angle_gamma   90.00
#
_symmetry.space_group_name_H-M   'P 1'
#
loop_
_entity.id
_entity.type
_entity.pdbx_description
1 polymer ?
#
loop_
_entity_poly.entity_id
_entity_poly.type
_entity_poly.pdbx_seq_one_letter_code
_entity_poly.pdbx_strand_id
1 'polypeptide(L)'
;MSSRENTGMALGLLGVIIFSLTLPFTRIVVQEIHPLLNGLGRALFAAVPAAALLLWRRERWPTWRQVRGLCLVIAGVILGFPVLSAWAMQTLPASHGALVNGLQPLCVALYAAWLSHERPSKAFWACAALGSGLVLGYALITGAGSIQAGDLLMLGAIAVGGLGYAEGGRLAKEMGGWQVICWALVLSTPVLIGPVWYLAAQHQGTISLRTWWAFGYVSLFSQFLGFFAWYAGLAMGGIARVSQIQLLQIFFTIAFSALFFGEHIEPVTWLFACGVIATVMLGRKTAVQPAPVSKPRGLAPDSGASARQSVD
;
A
#
# COMPACT_ATOMS: atom_id res chain seq x y z
N MET A 1 -8.20 7.09 21.58
CA MET A 1 -7.73 7.46 20.22
C MET A 1 -8.01 8.94 20.01
N SER A 2 -7.06 9.68 19.45
CA SER A 2 -7.24 11.08 19.09
C SER A 2 -8.16 11.22 17.86
N SER A 3 -8.79 12.39 17.68
CA SER A 3 -9.59 12.68 16.46
C SER A 3 -8.76 12.45 15.19
N ARG A 4 -7.47 12.80 15.21
CA ARG A 4 -6.52 12.60 14.12
C ARG A 4 -6.32 11.10 13.76
N GLU A 5 -6.22 10.24 14.75
CA GLU A 5 -6.09 8.79 14.53
C GLU A 5 -7.36 8.20 13.89
N ASN A 6 -8.55 8.64 14.34
CA ASN A 6 -9.81 8.20 13.74
C ASN A 6 -9.93 8.63 12.27
N THR A 7 -9.53 9.88 11.95
CA THR A 7 -9.46 10.34 10.56
C THR A 7 -8.48 9.51 9.74
N GLY A 8 -7.30 9.18 10.31
CA GLY A 8 -6.32 8.30 9.67
C GLY A 8 -6.89 6.91 9.35
N MET A 9 -7.65 6.33 10.28
CA MET A 9 -8.33 5.05 10.07
C MET A 9 -9.39 5.13 8.97
N ALA A 10 -10.20 6.21 8.94
CA ALA A 10 -11.22 6.41 7.91
C ALA A 10 -10.59 6.59 6.51
N LEU A 11 -9.51 7.36 6.41
CA LEU A 11 -8.77 7.51 5.16
C LEU A 11 -8.12 6.19 4.71
N GLY A 12 -7.56 5.42 5.64
CA GLY A 12 -7.05 4.08 5.37
C GLY A 12 -8.14 3.15 4.82
N LEU A 13 -9.34 3.17 5.41
CA LEU A 13 -10.49 2.40 4.94
C LEU A 13 -10.92 2.81 3.52
N LEU A 14 -10.96 4.12 3.24
CA LEU A 14 -11.26 4.62 1.89
C LEU A 14 -10.24 4.10 0.88
N GLY A 15 -8.95 4.14 1.21
CA GLY A 15 -7.89 3.56 0.38
C GLY A 15 -8.10 2.07 0.13
N VAL A 16 -8.43 1.31 1.17
CA VAL A 16 -8.70 -0.14 1.08
C VAL A 16 -9.91 -0.45 0.19
N ILE A 17 -11.00 0.32 0.29
CA ILE A 17 -12.17 0.16 -0.59
C ILE A 17 -11.75 0.37 -2.06
N ILE A 18 -10.99 1.42 -2.36
CA ILE A 18 -10.48 1.67 -3.71
C ILE A 18 -9.57 0.52 -4.17
N PHE A 19 -8.66 0.06 -3.32
CA PHE A 19 -7.73 -1.03 -3.67
C PHE A 19 -8.42 -2.39 -3.83
N SER A 20 -9.61 -2.58 -3.27
CA SER A 20 -10.33 -3.86 -3.34
C SER A 20 -10.70 -4.28 -4.77
N LEU A 21 -10.84 -3.32 -5.68
CA LEU A 21 -11.10 -3.59 -7.11
C LEU A 21 -9.82 -3.73 -7.94
N THR A 22 -8.62 -3.55 -7.35
CA THR A 22 -7.35 -3.60 -8.09
C THR A 22 -7.12 -4.96 -8.74
N LEU A 23 -7.19 -6.04 -7.98
CA LEU A 23 -6.93 -7.39 -8.50
C LEU A 23 -8.01 -7.86 -9.48
N PRO A 24 -9.31 -7.69 -9.23
CA PRO A 24 -10.35 -7.99 -10.21
C PRO A 24 -10.14 -7.28 -11.55
N PHE A 25 -9.87 -5.98 -11.53
CA PHE A 25 -9.65 -5.23 -12.77
C PHE A 25 -8.30 -5.55 -13.41
N THR A 26 -7.24 -5.78 -12.63
CA THR A 26 -5.97 -6.27 -13.16
C THR A 26 -6.15 -7.58 -13.92
N ARG A 27 -6.96 -8.52 -13.38
CA ARG A 27 -7.26 -9.79 -14.04
C ARG A 27 -7.98 -9.59 -15.39
N ILE A 28 -8.90 -8.63 -15.50
CA ILE A 28 -9.52 -8.27 -16.78
C ILE A 28 -8.46 -7.77 -17.76
N VAL A 29 -7.62 -6.86 -17.31
CA VAL A 29 -6.62 -6.21 -18.17
C VAL A 29 -5.62 -7.22 -18.73
N VAL A 30 -5.12 -8.15 -17.91
CA VAL A 30 -4.08 -9.10 -18.36
C VAL A 30 -4.58 -10.21 -19.27
N GLN A 31 -5.89 -10.27 -19.54
CA GLN A 31 -6.45 -11.15 -20.56
C GLN A 31 -6.17 -10.64 -21.98
N GLU A 32 -6.07 -9.33 -22.14
CA GLU A 32 -5.85 -8.71 -23.46
C GLU A 32 -4.51 -7.95 -23.53
N ILE A 33 -4.02 -7.41 -22.41
CA ILE A 33 -2.80 -6.61 -22.33
C ILE A 33 -1.71 -7.41 -21.61
N HIS A 34 -0.49 -7.42 -22.15
CA HIS A 34 0.65 -8.08 -21.52
C HIS A 34 0.84 -7.59 -20.06
N PRO A 35 1.07 -8.50 -19.08
CA PRO A 35 1.15 -8.12 -17.65
C PRO A 35 2.17 -7.03 -17.35
N LEU A 36 3.33 -7.09 -17.98
CA LEU A 36 4.37 -6.07 -17.81
C LEU A 36 3.91 -4.72 -18.35
N LEU A 37 3.19 -4.69 -19.48
CA LEU A 37 2.61 -3.47 -20.04
C LEU A 37 1.52 -2.91 -19.10
N ASN A 38 0.68 -3.77 -18.52
CA ASN A 38 -0.26 -3.32 -17.49
C ASN A 38 0.45 -2.77 -16.25
N GLY A 39 1.43 -3.51 -15.70
CA GLY A 39 2.14 -3.12 -14.49
C GLY A 39 2.87 -1.78 -14.62
N LEU A 40 3.61 -1.57 -15.71
CA LEU A 40 4.37 -0.35 -15.98
C LEU A 40 3.51 0.77 -16.59
N GLY A 41 2.62 0.42 -17.51
CA GLY A 41 1.78 1.38 -18.24
C GLY A 41 0.80 2.11 -17.34
N ARG A 42 0.21 1.43 -16.34
CA ARG A 42 -0.69 2.08 -15.38
C ARG A 42 0.00 3.19 -14.60
N ALA A 43 1.27 3.02 -14.28
CA ALA A 43 2.05 4.02 -13.58
C ALA A 43 2.40 5.21 -14.49
N LEU A 44 2.78 4.93 -15.75
CA LEU A 44 3.05 5.98 -16.73
C LEU A 44 1.79 6.81 -17.03
N PHE A 45 0.63 6.15 -17.16
CA PHE A 45 -0.65 6.84 -17.36
C PHE A 45 -1.03 7.71 -16.14
N ALA A 46 -0.82 7.20 -14.91
CA ALA A 46 -1.05 7.95 -13.67
C ALA A 46 -0.04 9.09 -13.46
N ALA A 47 1.15 9.02 -14.06
CA ALA A 47 2.16 10.07 -13.95
C ALA A 47 1.71 11.39 -14.62
N VAL A 48 0.82 11.32 -15.63
CA VAL A 48 0.30 12.52 -16.32
C VAL A 48 -0.49 13.43 -15.36
N PRO A 49 -1.58 12.98 -14.72
CA PRO A 49 -2.30 13.79 -13.75
C PRO A 49 -1.46 14.11 -12.50
N ALA A 50 -0.52 13.22 -12.10
CA ALA A 50 0.39 13.49 -11.02
C ALA A 50 1.33 14.67 -11.30
N ALA A 51 1.93 14.72 -12.50
CA ALA A 51 2.75 15.84 -12.95
C ALA A 51 1.93 17.14 -13.05
N ALA A 52 0.73 17.07 -13.63
CA ALA A 52 -0.17 18.21 -13.72
C ALA A 52 -0.50 18.78 -12.33
N LEU A 53 -0.78 17.91 -11.35
CA LEU A 53 -1.08 18.33 -9.98
C LEU A 53 0.13 18.97 -9.28
N LEU A 54 1.33 18.39 -9.42
CA LEU A 54 2.56 18.96 -8.86
C LEU A 54 2.87 20.33 -9.43
N LEU A 55 2.72 20.51 -10.75
CA LEU A 55 2.92 21.79 -11.44
C LEU A 55 1.87 22.83 -11.01
N TRP A 56 0.60 22.44 -10.96
CA TRP A 56 -0.50 23.33 -10.55
C TRP A 56 -0.33 23.84 -9.12
N ARG A 57 0.09 22.93 -8.21
CA ARG A 57 0.32 23.25 -6.79
C ARG A 57 1.68 23.89 -6.56
N ARG A 58 2.53 23.99 -7.58
CA ARG A 58 3.90 24.53 -7.52
C ARG A 58 4.72 23.86 -6.41
N GLU A 59 4.61 22.54 -6.31
CA GLU A 59 5.31 21.78 -5.29
C GLU A 59 6.82 21.87 -5.46
N ARG A 60 7.53 21.95 -4.32
CA ARG A 60 9.00 21.99 -4.30
C ARG A 60 9.57 20.62 -4.61
N TRP A 61 10.69 20.60 -5.30
CA TRP A 61 11.44 19.38 -5.55
C TRP A 61 11.79 18.68 -4.24
N PRO A 62 11.68 17.34 -4.18
CA PRO A 62 12.04 16.57 -2.99
C PRO A 62 13.55 16.68 -2.72
N THR A 63 13.91 16.71 -1.44
CA THR A 63 15.30 16.68 -1.01
C THR A 63 15.92 15.32 -1.36
N TRP A 64 17.26 15.25 -1.45
CA TRP A 64 17.96 14.01 -1.76
C TRP A 64 17.63 12.86 -0.80
N ARG A 65 17.39 13.16 0.47
CA ARG A 65 16.92 12.18 1.47
C ARG A 65 15.54 11.63 1.12
N GLN A 66 14.62 12.51 0.71
CA GLN A 66 13.29 12.12 0.27
C GLN A 66 13.32 11.31 -1.04
N VAL A 67 14.19 11.70 -2.00
CA VAL A 67 14.38 10.94 -3.25
C VAL A 67 14.83 9.50 -2.97
N ARG A 68 15.76 9.28 -2.04
CA ARG A 68 16.15 7.90 -1.65
C ARG A 68 14.97 7.09 -1.12
N GLY A 69 14.13 7.68 -0.27
CA GLY A 69 12.92 7.01 0.19
C GLY A 69 11.89 6.80 -0.94
N LEU A 70 11.74 7.79 -1.84
CA LEU A 70 10.88 7.64 -3.03
C LEU A 70 11.37 6.52 -3.95
N CYS A 71 12.66 6.23 -4.04
CA CYS A 71 13.17 5.07 -4.78
C CYS A 71 12.63 3.75 -4.20
N LEU A 72 12.51 3.62 -2.87
CA LEU A 72 11.89 2.43 -2.25
C LEU A 72 10.38 2.36 -2.54
N VAL A 73 9.69 3.51 -2.52
CA VAL A 73 8.28 3.58 -2.93
C VAL A 73 8.11 3.19 -4.40
N ILE A 74 8.99 3.68 -5.29
CA ILE A 74 8.99 3.32 -6.71
C ILE A 74 9.21 1.82 -6.87
N ALA A 75 10.24 1.27 -6.25
CA ALA A 75 10.54 -0.16 -6.34
C ALA A 75 9.41 -1.03 -5.83
N GLY A 76 8.74 -0.63 -4.72
CA GLY A 76 7.65 -1.41 -4.11
C GLY A 76 6.30 -1.20 -4.77
N VAL A 77 5.87 0.06 -4.90
CA VAL A 77 4.48 0.42 -5.23
C VAL A 77 4.28 0.71 -6.72
N ILE A 78 5.28 1.27 -7.38
CA ILE A 78 5.15 1.64 -8.79
C ILE A 78 5.55 0.48 -9.71
N LEU A 79 6.60 -0.26 -9.35
CA LEU A 79 7.15 -1.34 -10.17
C LEU A 79 6.79 -2.72 -9.60
N GLY A 80 7.26 -3.04 -8.41
CA GLY A 80 7.26 -4.40 -7.87
C GLY A 80 5.86 -4.98 -7.72
N PHE A 81 5.02 -4.39 -6.87
CA PHE A 81 3.66 -4.91 -6.65
C PHE A 81 2.83 -4.95 -7.94
N PRO A 82 2.76 -3.88 -8.77
CA PRO A 82 1.94 -3.92 -9.98
C PRO A 82 2.38 -4.95 -11.01
N VAL A 83 3.68 -5.11 -11.19
CA VAL A 83 4.22 -6.07 -12.16
C VAL A 83 4.02 -7.51 -11.69
N LEU A 84 4.44 -7.81 -10.46
CA LEU A 84 4.34 -9.17 -9.91
C LEU A 84 2.88 -9.62 -9.75
N SER A 85 2.00 -8.74 -9.26
CA SER A 85 0.58 -9.06 -9.16
C SER A 85 -0.10 -9.19 -10.52
N ALA A 86 0.31 -8.43 -11.54
CA ALA A 86 -0.21 -8.58 -12.88
C ALA A 86 0.14 -9.96 -13.49
N TRP A 87 1.37 -10.42 -13.29
CA TRP A 87 1.76 -11.77 -13.68
C TRP A 87 1.05 -12.85 -12.89
N ALA A 88 0.91 -12.68 -11.58
CA ALA A 88 0.14 -13.60 -10.75
C ALA A 88 -1.31 -13.72 -11.25
N MET A 89 -1.94 -12.62 -11.66
CA MET A 89 -3.32 -12.60 -12.14
C MET A 89 -3.53 -13.25 -13.53
N GLN A 90 -2.47 -13.63 -14.23
CA GLN A 90 -2.62 -14.47 -15.43
C GLN A 90 -3.09 -15.88 -15.08
N THR A 91 -2.63 -16.43 -13.97
CA THR A 91 -2.88 -17.82 -13.57
C THR A 91 -3.83 -17.92 -12.36
N LEU A 92 -3.79 -16.98 -11.44
CA LEU A 92 -4.63 -16.99 -10.25
C LEU A 92 -5.98 -16.31 -10.47
N PRO A 93 -7.07 -16.85 -9.90
CA PRO A 93 -8.32 -16.10 -9.71
C PRO A 93 -8.07 -14.85 -8.84
N ALA A 94 -8.83 -13.78 -9.06
CA ALA A 94 -8.67 -12.55 -8.28
C ALA A 94 -8.98 -12.75 -6.79
N SER A 95 -9.95 -13.61 -6.46
CA SER A 95 -10.29 -14.03 -5.10
C SER A 95 -9.11 -14.72 -4.42
N HIS A 96 -8.43 -15.65 -5.11
CA HIS A 96 -7.25 -16.33 -4.59
C HIS A 96 -6.09 -15.36 -4.35
N GLY A 97 -5.79 -14.49 -5.32
CA GLY A 97 -4.77 -13.46 -5.14
C GLY A 97 -5.08 -12.50 -3.99
N ALA A 98 -6.37 -12.17 -3.77
CA ALA A 98 -6.80 -11.36 -2.65
C ALA A 98 -6.59 -12.07 -1.29
N LEU A 99 -6.78 -13.40 -1.25
CA LEU A 99 -6.50 -14.21 -0.05
C LEU A 99 -5.01 -14.12 0.33
N VAL A 100 -4.12 -14.37 -0.64
CA VAL A 100 -2.67 -14.28 -0.41
C VAL A 100 -2.28 -12.86 0.01
N ASN A 101 -2.89 -11.83 -0.61
CA ASN A 101 -2.68 -10.42 -0.26
C ASN A 101 -3.08 -10.07 1.19
N GLY A 102 -3.87 -10.91 1.86
CA GLY A 102 -4.17 -10.78 3.28
C GLY A 102 -2.96 -10.83 4.21
N LEU A 103 -1.77 -11.26 3.72
CA LEU A 103 -0.51 -11.17 4.45
C LEU A 103 0.14 -9.78 4.38
N GLN A 104 -0.32 -8.90 3.49
CA GLN A 104 0.31 -7.59 3.30
C GLN A 104 0.33 -6.71 4.55
N PRO A 105 -0.72 -6.63 5.39
CA PRO A 105 -0.69 -5.84 6.61
C PRO A 105 0.42 -6.26 7.58
N LEU A 106 0.68 -7.57 7.66
CA LEU A 106 1.76 -8.10 8.49
C LEU A 106 3.13 -7.65 7.97
N CYS A 107 3.36 -7.74 6.65
CA CYS A 107 4.58 -7.24 6.02
C CYS A 107 4.77 -5.73 6.24
N VAL A 108 3.71 -4.94 6.06
CA VAL A 108 3.76 -3.49 6.30
C VAL A 108 4.10 -3.18 7.75
N ALA A 109 3.51 -3.91 8.72
CA ALA A 109 3.81 -3.71 10.14
C ALA A 109 5.26 -4.07 10.50
N LEU A 110 5.82 -5.14 9.91
CA LEU A 110 7.22 -5.52 10.06
C LEU A 110 8.16 -4.41 9.53
N TYR A 111 7.89 -3.91 8.32
CA TYR A 111 8.67 -2.81 7.75
C TYR A 111 8.49 -1.50 8.53
N ALA A 112 7.30 -1.21 9.05
CA ALA A 112 7.06 -0.04 9.89
C ALA A 112 7.88 -0.10 11.18
N ALA A 113 7.98 -1.28 11.82
CA ALA A 113 8.82 -1.49 12.98
C ALA A 113 10.31 -1.28 12.66
N TRP A 114 10.74 -1.74 11.50
CA TRP A 114 12.14 -1.66 11.07
C TRP A 114 12.52 -0.25 10.56
N LEU A 115 11.77 0.32 9.60
CA LEU A 115 12.12 1.58 8.94
C LEU A 115 11.71 2.83 9.73
N SER A 116 10.54 2.78 10.36
CA SER A 116 9.95 3.92 11.07
C SER A 116 10.16 3.83 12.57
N HIS A 117 10.84 2.76 13.05
CA HIS A 117 11.06 2.48 14.48
C HIS A 117 9.76 2.52 15.30
N GLU A 118 8.63 2.23 14.68
CA GLU A 118 7.38 2.03 15.40
C GLU A 118 7.53 0.79 16.31
N ARG A 119 7.03 0.86 17.54
CA ARG A 119 7.11 -0.23 18.51
C ARG A 119 5.70 -0.76 18.82
N PRO A 120 5.16 -1.66 17.98
CA PRO A 120 3.88 -2.29 18.25
C PRO A 120 3.98 -3.17 19.50
N SER A 121 2.92 -3.16 20.32
CA SER A 121 2.85 -4.00 21.52
C SER A 121 2.72 -5.48 21.16
N LYS A 122 2.99 -6.37 22.14
CA LYS A 122 2.78 -7.82 21.96
C LYS A 122 1.32 -8.12 21.59
N ALA A 123 0.37 -7.40 22.17
CA ALA A 123 -1.06 -7.54 21.85
C ALA A 123 -1.36 -7.13 20.39
N PHE A 124 -0.68 -6.11 19.85
CA PHE A 124 -0.77 -5.78 18.43
C PHE A 124 -0.34 -6.96 17.54
N TRP A 125 0.84 -7.53 17.82
CA TRP A 125 1.36 -8.66 17.05
C TRP A 125 0.46 -9.89 17.12
N ALA A 126 -0.12 -10.16 18.30
CA ALA A 126 -1.11 -11.24 18.45
C ALA A 126 -2.36 -11.01 17.59
N CYS A 127 -2.91 -9.79 17.59
CA CYS A 127 -4.06 -9.43 16.74
C CYS A 127 -3.70 -9.50 15.24
N ALA A 128 -2.52 -9.02 14.85
CA ALA A 128 -2.07 -9.06 13.46
C ALA A 128 -1.88 -10.51 12.97
N ALA A 129 -1.23 -11.34 13.77
CA ALA A 129 -1.05 -12.78 13.48
C ALA A 129 -2.38 -13.53 13.42
N LEU A 130 -3.30 -13.25 14.36
CA LEU A 130 -4.63 -13.87 14.36
C LEU A 130 -5.43 -13.46 13.14
N GLY A 131 -5.44 -12.17 12.78
CA GLY A 131 -6.14 -11.66 11.61
C GLY A 131 -5.61 -12.26 10.30
N SER A 132 -4.28 -12.30 10.13
CA SER A 132 -3.65 -12.96 8.97
C SER A 132 -3.90 -14.46 8.96
N GLY A 133 -3.88 -15.12 10.15
CA GLY A 133 -4.18 -16.53 10.30
C GLY A 133 -5.63 -16.87 9.93
N LEU A 134 -6.61 -16.01 10.27
CA LEU A 134 -8.00 -16.17 9.84
C LEU A 134 -8.13 -16.08 8.32
N VAL A 135 -7.43 -15.13 7.68
CA VAL A 135 -7.44 -15.00 6.22
C VAL A 135 -6.85 -16.25 5.54
N LEU A 136 -5.71 -16.74 6.04
CA LEU A 136 -5.10 -17.97 5.54
C LEU A 136 -5.97 -19.20 5.79
N GLY A 137 -6.58 -19.30 6.99
CA GLY A 137 -7.51 -20.37 7.33
C GLY A 137 -8.73 -20.38 6.40
N TYR A 138 -9.28 -19.20 6.09
CA TYR A 138 -10.33 -19.07 5.10
C TYR A 138 -9.87 -19.58 3.72
N ALA A 139 -8.67 -19.19 3.28
CA ALA A 139 -8.08 -19.66 2.03
C ALA A 139 -7.99 -21.20 1.95
N LEU A 140 -7.53 -21.83 3.03
CA LEU A 140 -7.40 -23.30 3.10
C LEU A 140 -8.75 -24.00 3.07
N ILE A 141 -9.77 -23.46 3.76
CA ILE A 141 -11.11 -24.06 3.81
C ILE A 141 -11.84 -23.91 2.47
N THR A 142 -11.68 -22.78 1.80
CA THR A 142 -12.34 -22.53 0.51
C THR A 142 -11.60 -23.14 -0.70
N GLY A 143 -10.58 -23.94 -0.46
CA GLY A 143 -9.94 -24.76 -1.50
C GLY A 143 -8.93 -23.99 -2.35
N ALA A 144 -8.02 -23.25 -1.69
CA ALA A 144 -6.93 -22.54 -2.36
C ALA A 144 -5.99 -23.46 -3.19
N GLY A 145 -6.21 -24.76 -3.20
CA GLY A 145 -5.48 -25.74 -4.03
C GLY A 145 -4.00 -25.90 -3.66
N SER A 146 -3.23 -26.49 -4.56
CA SER A 146 -1.77 -26.59 -4.42
C SER A 146 -1.10 -25.25 -4.69
N ILE A 147 0.04 -24.99 -4.03
CA ILE A 147 0.85 -23.79 -4.25
C ILE A 147 1.28 -23.72 -5.72
N GLN A 148 0.97 -22.62 -6.38
CA GLN A 148 1.27 -22.36 -7.77
C GLN A 148 2.37 -21.29 -7.92
N ALA A 149 2.97 -21.18 -9.10
CA ALA A 149 3.95 -20.12 -9.38
C ALA A 149 3.35 -18.71 -9.18
N GLY A 150 2.05 -18.54 -9.43
CA GLY A 150 1.32 -17.30 -9.17
C GLY A 150 1.31 -16.90 -7.71
N ASP A 151 1.27 -17.86 -6.78
CA ASP A 151 1.33 -17.57 -5.33
C ASP A 151 2.69 -17.00 -4.94
N LEU A 152 3.78 -17.54 -5.49
CA LEU A 152 5.13 -17.03 -5.24
C LEU A 152 5.30 -15.60 -5.78
N LEU A 153 4.73 -15.32 -6.96
CA LEU A 153 4.71 -13.97 -7.52
C LEU A 153 3.91 -13.02 -6.63
N MET A 154 2.77 -13.47 -6.09
CA MET A 154 1.94 -12.67 -5.20
C MET A 154 2.62 -12.41 -3.85
N LEU A 155 3.30 -13.42 -3.29
CA LEU A 155 4.13 -13.24 -2.08
C LEU A 155 5.27 -12.25 -2.32
N GLY A 156 5.94 -12.32 -3.47
CA GLY A 156 6.93 -11.32 -3.88
C GLY A 156 6.32 -9.93 -3.99
N ALA A 157 5.13 -9.79 -4.59
CA ALA A 157 4.41 -8.53 -4.69
C ALA A 157 4.10 -7.94 -3.29
N ILE A 158 3.65 -8.78 -2.36
CA ILE A 158 3.35 -8.40 -0.98
C ILE A 158 4.60 -7.90 -0.25
N ALA A 159 5.71 -8.61 -0.39
CA ALA A 159 6.97 -8.25 0.27
C ALA A 159 7.46 -6.87 -0.22
N VAL A 160 7.55 -6.66 -1.52
CA VAL A 160 8.02 -5.37 -2.08
C VAL A 160 6.98 -4.26 -1.90
N GLY A 161 5.69 -4.55 -2.04
CA GLY A 161 4.59 -3.61 -1.82
C GLY A 161 4.52 -3.14 -0.37
N GLY A 162 4.69 -4.06 0.58
CA GLY A 162 4.75 -3.76 2.01
C GLY A 162 5.87 -2.79 2.38
N LEU A 163 7.06 -2.97 1.77
CA LEU A 163 8.17 -2.03 1.91
C LEU A 163 7.80 -0.63 1.41
N GLY A 164 7.22 -0.56 0.21
CA GLY A 164 6.80 0.71 -0.38
C GLY A 164 5.67 1.40 0.40
N TYR A 165 4.75 0.65 1.02
CA TYR A 165 3.70 1.19 1.88
C TYR A 165 4.28 1.76 3.18
N ALA A 166 5.18 1.04 3.84
CA ALA A 166 5.79 1.49 5.08
C ALA A 166 6.64 2.74 4.85
N GLU A 167 7.49 2.74 3.83
CA GLU A 167 8.32 3.90 3.50
C GLU A 167 7.49 5.10 3.00
N GLY A 168 6.48 4.85 2.16
CA GLY A 168 5.56 5.89 1.72
C GLY A 168 4.78 6.52 2.87
N GLY A 169 4.33 5.72 3.83
CA GLY A 169 3.70 6.20 5.06
C GLY A 169 4.66 7.03 5.93
N ARG A 170 5.94 6.67 5.98
CA ARG A 170 6.99 7.44 6.67
C ARG A 170 7.21 8.80 5.97
N LEU A 171 7.40 8.78 4.66
CA LEU A 171 7.57 9.99 3.86
C LEU A 171 6.35 10.91 3.89
N ALA A 172 5.15 10.34 3.96
CA ALA A 172 3.90 11.11 4.02
C ALA A 172 3.79 11.95 5.31
N LYS A 173 4.50 11.59 6.38
CA LYS A 173 4.62 12.43 7.59
C LYS A 173 5.48 13.68 7.36
N GLU A 174 6.42 13.62 6.40
CA GLU A 174 7.37 14.70 6.11
C GLU A 174 6.88 15.62 4.97
N MET A 175 6.31 15.04 3.89
CA MET A 175 5.99 15.80 2.67
C MET A 175 4.52 15.75 2.27
N GLY A 176 3.70 14.92 2.95
CA GLY A 176 2.28 14.75 2.63
C GLY A 176 1.99 13.52 1.77
N GLY A 177 0.78 12.94 1.96
CA GLY A 177 0.43 11.66 1.34
C GLY A 177 0.32 11.72 -0.19
N TRP A 178 -0.32 12.75 -0.74
CA TRP A 178 -0.48 12.89 -2.18
C TRP A 178 0.83 13.29 -2.88
N GLN A 179 1.71 14.04 -2.20
CA GLN A 179 3.02 14.40 -2.73
C GLN A 179 3.90 13.16 -2.93
N VAL A 180 3.86 12.21 -1.96
CA VAL A 180 4.66 10.98 -2.04
C VAL A 180 4.34 10.21 -3.33
N ILE A 181 3.05 9.94 -3.59
CA ILE A 181 2.70 9.15 -4.78
C ILE A 181 2.91 9.94 -6.07
N CYS A 182 2.62 11.25 -6.10
CA CYS A 182 2.85 12.07 -7.28
C CYS A 182 4.33 12.11 -7.64
N TRP A 183 5.21 12.36 -6.68
CA TRP A 183 6.66 12.38 -6.92
C TRP A 183 7.20 10.99 -7.30
N ALA A 184 6.70 9.92 -6.68
CA ALA A 184 7.10 8.56 -7.06
C ALA A 184 6.72 8.24 -8.51
N LEU A 185 5.52 8.61 -8.95
CA LEU A 185 5.06 8.43 -10.33
C LEU A 185 5.89 9.25 -11.33
N VAL A 186 6.12 10.53 -11.04
CA VAL A 186 6.87 11.41 -11.94
C VAL A 186 8.35 11.01 -12.02
N LEU A 187 8.99 10.70 -10.89
CA LEU A 187 10.38 10.28 -10.88
C LEU A 187 10.62 8.91 -11.53
N SER A 188 9.60 8.04 -11.57
CA SER A 188 9.70 6.75 -12.27
C SER A 188 9.54 6.87 -13.79
N THR A 189 8.94 7.96 -14.28
CA THR A 189 8.62 8.17 -15.71
C THR A 189 9.80 7.93 -16.66
N PRO A 190 11.03 8.45 -16.42
CA PRO A 190 12.16 8.22 -17.34
C PRO A 190 12.51 6.74 -17.52
N VAL A 191 12.33 5.93 -16.48
CA VAL A 191 12.60 4.49 -16.51
C VAL A 191 11.46 3.74 -17.20
N LEU A 192 10.23 4.25 -17.13
CA LEU A 192 9.02 3.59 -17.63
C LEU A 192 8.77 3.83 -19.11
N ILE A 193 9.12 5.00 -19.66
CA ILE A 193 8.78 5.38 -21.04
C ILE A 193 9.31 4.35 -22.06
N GLY A 194 10.59 3.99 -21.98
CA GLY A 194 11.20 3.07 -22.94
C GLY A 194 10.54 1.69 -22.96
N PRO A 195 10.48 0.98 -21.82
CA PRO A 195 9.82 -0.33 -21.74
C PRO A 195 8.35 -0.30 -22.13
N VAL A 196 7.57 0.72 -21.67
CA VAL A 196 6.15 0.83 -22.00
C VAL A 196 5.95 1.07 -23.50
N TRP A 197 6.73 1.97 -24.09
CA TRP A 197 6.68 2.22 -25.55
C TRP A 197 6.99 0.96 -26.35
N TYR A 198 8.06 0.25 -25.99
CA TYR A 198 8.46 -0.99 -26.65
C TYR A 198 7.36 -2.07 -26.58
N LEU A 199 6.81 -2.30 -25.39
CA LEU A 199 5.75 -3.28 -25.19
C LEU A 199 4.44 -2.89 -25.87
N ALA A 200 4.10 -1.60 -25.88
CA ALA A 200 2.92 -1.09 -26.57
C ALA A 200 3.05 -1.24 -28.09
N ALA A 201 4.25 -1.00 -28.65
CA ALA A 201 4.50 -1.20 -30.09
C ALA A 201 4.43 -2.69 -30.52
N GLN A 202 4.70 -3.62 -29.61
CA GLN A 202 4.57 -5.06 -29.88
C GLN A 202 3.16 -5.60 -29.66
N HIS A 203 2.27 -4.81 -29.07
CA HIS A 203 0.90 -5.25 -28.82
C HIS A 203 0.17 -5.45 -30.15
N GLN A 204 -0.25 -6.69 -30.40
CA GLN A 204 -1.03 -7.07 -31.57
C GLN A 204 -2.45 -7.45 -31.12
N GLY A 205 -3.43 -6.72 -31.57
CA GLY A 205 -4.83 -7.00 -31.28
C GLY A 205 -5.62 -5.74 -30.90
N THR A 206 -6.93 -5.89 -30.86
CA THR A 206 -7.84 -4.84 -30.42
C THR A 206 -8.08 -4.96 -28.93
N ILE A 207 -7.92 -3.88 -28.18
CA ILE A 207 -8.22 -3.82 -26.77
C ILE A 207 -9.69 -3.43 -26.61
N SER A 208 -10.46 -4.26 -25.91
CA SER A 208 -11.89 -4.02 -25.68
C SER A 208 -12.13 -2.80 -24.80
N LEU A 209 -13.31 -2.18 -24.94
CA LEU A 209 -13.71 -1.05 -24.09
C LEU A 209 -13.74 -1.44 -22.61
N ARG A 210 -14.12 -2.68 -22.30
CA ARG A 210 -14.10 -3.23 -20.93
C ARG A 210 -12.68 -3.19 -20.35
N THR A 211 -11.69 -3.62 -21.12
CA THR A 211 -10.29 -3.62 -20.72
C THR A 211 -9.74 -2.18 -20.55
N TRP A 212 -10.13 -1.24 -21.41
CA TRP A 212 -9.79 0.16 -21.25
C TRP A 212 -10.35 0.78 -19.97
N TRP A 213 -11.61 0.49 -19.62
CA TRP A 213 -12.19 0.93 -18.35
C TRP A 213 -11.46 0.31 -17.15
N ALA A 214 -11.15 -0.98 -17.21
CA ALA A 214 -10.40 -1.67 -16.16
C ALA A 214 -8.99 -1.08 -16.01
N PHE A 215 -8.27 -0.84 -17.12
CA PHE A 215 -6.96 -0.20 -17.12
C PHE A 215 -7.02 1.25 -16.59
N GLY A 216 -8.02 2.01 -16.98
CA GLY A 216 -8.28 3.36 -16.46
C GLY A 216 -8.48 3.36 -14.95
N TYR A 217 -9.26 2.40 -14.43
CA TYR A 217 -9.47 2.26 -12.99
C TYR A 217 -8.16 1.94 -12.24
N VAL A 218 -7.41 0.92 -12.68
CA VAL A 218 -6.17 0.53 -11.98
C VAL A 218 -5.11 1.62 -12.07
N SER A 219 -5.14 2.45 -13.11
CA SER A 219 -4.23 3.57 -13.29
C SER A 219 -4.62 4.80 -12.44
N LEU A 220 -5.85 5.28 -12.56
CA LEU A 220 -6.27 6.54 -11.94
C LEU A 220 -6.75 6.36 -10.50
N PHE A 221 -7.57 5.35 -10.24
CA PHE A 221 -8.10 5.15 -8.89
C PHE A 221 -7.13 4.36 -8.02
N SER A 222 -6.67 3.20 -8.48
CA SER A 222 -5.80 2.35 -7.67
C SER A 222 -4.37 2.91 -7.56
N GLN A 223 -3.72 3.30 -8.68
CA GLN A 223 -2.32 3.72 -8.67
C GLN A 223 -2.10 5.18 -8.25
N PHE A 224 -3.13 6.02 -8.31
CA PHE A 224 -3.02 7.45 -8.06
C PHE A 224 -3.91 7.90 -6.89
N LEU A 225 -5.24 8.02 -7.08
CA LEU A 225 -6.15 8.60 -6.08
C LEU A 225 -6.24 7.77 -4.79
N GLY A 226 -6.23 6.44 -4.88
CA GLY A 226 -6.27 5.56 -3.72
C GLY A 226 -5.11 5.79 -2.77
N PHE A 227 -3.94 6.11 -3.31
CA PHE A 227 -2.76 6.43 -2.50
C PHE A 227 -2.83 7.76 -1.77
N PHE A 228 -3.64 8.72 -2.23
CA PHE A 228 -3.86 9.96 -1.47
C PHE A 228 -4.47 9.66 -0.11
N ALA A 229 -5.55 8.89 -0.11
CA ALA A 229 -6.22 8.47 1.11
C ALA A 229 -5.34 7.51 1.93
N TRP A 230 -4.71 6.54 1.28
CA TRP A 230 -3.89 5.52 1.92
C TRP A 230 -2.70 6.12 2.68
N TYR A 231 -1.84 6.89 2.01
CA TYR A 231 -0.66 7.47 2.63
C TYR A 231 -1.01 8.55 3.67
N ALA A 232 -2.06 9.35 3.45
CA ALA A 232 -2.55 10.26 4.47
C ALA A 232 -3.05 9.48 5.71
N GLY A 233 -3.74 8.37 5.50
CA GLY A 233 -4.19 7.48 6.56
C GLY A 233 -3.04 6.92 7.37
N LEU A 234 -2.01 6.36 6.71
CA LEU A 234 -0.80 5.83 7.35
C LEU A 234 -0.05 6.89 8.16
N ALA A 235 0.06 8.11 7.61
CA ALA A 235 0.74 9.21 8.27
C ALA A 235 0.01 9.70 9.53
N MET A 236 -1.33 9.73 9.51
CA MET A 236 -2.17 10.25 10.59
C MET A 236 -2.46 9.21 11.67
N GLY A 237 -2.70 7.96 11.27
CA GLY A 237 -3.15 6.89 12.18
C GLY A 237 -2.05 5.94 12.65
N GLY A 238 -0.82 6.09 12.15
CA GLY A 238 0.30 5.17 12.40
C GLY A 238 0.35 4.03 11.36
N ILE A 239 1.55 3.74 10.86
CA ILE A 239 1.74 2.84 9.71
C ILE A 239 1.27 1.43 10.08
N ALA A 240 1.80 0.87 11.17
CA ALA A 240 1.46 -0.49 11.60
C ALA A 240 -0.04 -0.64 11.94
N ARG A 241 -0.65 0.38 12.56
CA ARG A 241 -2.07 0.31 12.96
C ARG A 241 -3.02 0.42 11.78
N VAL A 242 -2.80 1.39 10.89
CA VAL A 242 -3.68 1.62 9.73
C VAL A 242 -3.55 0.47 8.73
N SER A 243 -2.36 -0.12 8.58
CA SER A 243 -2.18 -1.26 7.67
C SER A 243 -3.09 -2.45 8.01
N GLN A 244 -3.49 -2.64 9.28
CA GLN A 244 -4.39 -3.73 9.66
C GLN A 244 -5.78 -3.62 9.02
N ILE A 245 -6.21 -2.43 8.59
CA ILE A 245 -7.48 -2.25 7.87
C ILE A 245 -7.45 -3.01 6.53
N GLN A 246 -6.28 -3.23 5.96
CA GLN A 246 -6.17 -4.01 4.72
C GLN A 246 -6.68 -5.45 4.85
N LEU A 247 -6.76 -6.02 6.05
CA LEU A 247 -7.40 -7.32 6.26
C LEU A 247 -8.87 -7.32 5.79
N LEU A 248 -9.53 -6.17 5.78
CA LEU A 248 -10.89 -6.02 5.25
C LEU A 248 -10.92 -6.04 3.72
N GLN A 249 -9.79 -5.81 3.05
CA GLN A 249 -9.73 -5.70 1.59
C GLN A 249 -10.24 -6.96 0.90
N ILE A 250 -9.94 -8.14 1.45
CA ILE A 250 -10.38 -9.40 0.88
C ILE A 250 -11.91 -9.50 0.81
N PHE A 251 -12.59 -9.10 1.89
CA PHE A 251 -14.05 -9.19 1.96
C PHE A 251 -14.72 -8.16 1.06
N PHE A 252 -14.14 -6.95 0.95
CA PHE A 252 -14.58 -5.98 -0.06
C PHE A 252 -14.34 -6.49 -1.47
N THR A 253 -13.19 -7.13 -1.74
CA THR A 253 -12.91 -7.71 -3.05
C THR A 253 -13.93 -8.78 -3.39
N ILE A 254 -14.24 -9.70 -2.47
CA ILE A 254 -15.25 -10.76 -2.68
C ILE A 254 -16.64 -10.14 -2.87
N ALA A 255 -17.03 -9.17 -2.04
CA ALA A 255 -18.32 -8.49 -2.17
C ALA A 255 -18.47 -7.77 -3.52
N PHE A 256 -17.43 -7.09 -3.98
CA PHE A 256 -17.43 -6.44 -5.29
C PHE A 256 -17.40 -7.45 -6.44
N SER A 257 -16.68 -8.57 -6.29
CA SER A 257 -16.71 -9.66 -7.27
C SER A 257 -18.13 -10.23 -7.40
N ALA A 258 -18.84 -10.45 -6.28
CA ALA A 258 -20.22 -10.88 -6.31
C ALA A 258 -21.15 -9.84 -6.98
N LEU A 259 -20.98 -8.56 -6.64
CA LEU A 259 -21.82 -7.47 -7.16
C LEU A 259 -21.63 -7.24 -8.67
N PHE A 260 -20.38 -7.24 -9.14
CA PHE A 260 -20.05 -6.87 -10.53
C PHE A 260 -19.92 -8.07 -11.46
N PHE A 261 -19.63 -9.25 -10.93
CA PHE A 261 -19.42 -10.47 -11.73
C PHE A 261 -20.43 -11.58 -11.43
N GLY A 262 -21.38 -11.36 -10.48
CA GLY A 262 -22.40 -12.32 -10.13
C GLY A 262 -21.88 -13.56 -9.38
N GLU A 263 -20.69 -13.46 -8.76
CA GLU A 263 -20.12 -14.55 -7.96
C GLU A 263 -20.94 -14.80 -6.69
N HIS A 264 -21.20 -16.06 -6.36
CA HIS A 264 -21.94 -16.41 -5.15
C HIS A 264 -21.03 -16.31 -3.92
N ILE A 265 -21.52 -15.62 -2.87
CA ILE A 265 -20.78 -15.50 -1.61
C ILE A 265 -21.23 -16.61 -0.66
N GLU A 266 -20.32 -17.51 -0.31
CA GLU A 266 -20.61 -18.58 0.66
C GLU A 266 -20.79 -18.03 2.08
N PRO A 267 -21.71 -18.63 2.90
CA PRO A 267 -21.93 -18.21 4.29
C PRO A 267 -20.66 -18.21 5.15
N VAL A 268 -19.72 -19.13 4.90
CA VAL A 268 -18.44 -19.21 5.60
C VAL A 268 -17.63 -17.93 5.45
N THR A 269 -17.74 -17.23 4.32
CA THR A 269 -17.08 -15.96 4.06
C THR A 269 -17.50 -14.90 5.09
N TRP A 270 -18.78 -14.82 5.42
CA TRP A 270 -19.30 -13.88 6.41
C TRP A 270 -18.77 -14.16 7.82
N LEU A 271 -18.63 -15.45 8.18
CA LEU A 271 -18.07 -15.85 9.48
C LEU A 271 -16.63 -15.36 9.64
N PHE A 272 -15.80 -15.62 8.62
CA PHE A 272 -14.41 -15.17 8.61
C PHE A 272 -14.31 -13.64 8.55
N ALA A 273 -15.16 -12.96 7.80
CA ALA A 273 -15.24 -11.51 7.76
C ALA A 273 -15.49 -10.91 9.15
N CYS A 274 -16.47 -11.43 9.89
CA CYS A 274 -16.74 -11.01 11.26
C CYS A 274 -15.52 -11.23 12.18
N GLY A 275 -14.86 -12.39 12.07
CA GLY A 275 -13.64 -12.68 12.82
C GLY A 275 -12.51 -11.69 12.53
N VAL A 276 -12.27 -11.39 11.25
CA VAL A 276 -11.25 -10.40 10.83
C VAL A 276 -11.62 -8.98 11.29
N ILE A 277 -12.89 -8.58 11.16
CA ILE A 277 -13.36 -7.28 11.68
C ILE A 277 -13.07 -7.19 13.19
N ALA A 278 -13.36 -8.24 13.94
CA ALA A 278 -13.08 -8.29 15.38
C ALA A 278 -11.59 -8.11 15.68
N THR A 279 -10.68 -8.81 14.95
CA THR A 279 -9.23 -8.64 15.14
C THR A 279 -8.74 -7.24 14.81
N VAL A 280 -9.26 -6.61 13.75
CA VAL A 280 -8.95 -5.22 13.38
C VAL A 280 -9.45 -4.26 14.48
N MET A 281 -10.66 -4.48 15.00
CA MET A 281 -11.22 -3.65 16.08
C MET A 281 -10.45 -3.79 17.40
N LEU A 282 -9.97 -4.97 17.73
CA LEU A 282 -9.11 -5.20 18.89
C LEU A 282 -7.72 -4.60 18.66
N GLY A 283 -7.10 -4.84 17.52
CA GLY A 283 -5.79 -4.31 17.15
C GLY A 283 -5.73 -2.78 17.18
N ARG A 284 -6.82 -2.10 16.76
CA ARG A 284 -6.96 -0.63 16.84
C ARG A 284 -6.81 -0.07 18.26
N LYS A 285 -7.19 -0.83 19.30
CA LYS A 285 -7.09 -0.43 20.70
C LYS A 285 -5.71 -0.70 21.31
N THR A 286 -4.87 -1.48 20.64
CA THR A 286 -3.54 -1.85 21.14
C THR A 286 -2.56 -0.68 21.00
N ALA A 287 -1.61 -0.59 21.93
CA ALA A 287 -0.60 0.45 21.91
C ALA A 287 0.41 0.22 20.78
N VAL A 288 0.60 1.23 19.95
CA VAL A 288 1.74 1.35 19.03
C VAL A 288 2.47 2.63 19.44
N GLN A 289 3.65 2.48 20.05
CA GLN A 289 4.43 3.63 20.49
C GLN A 289 5.11 4.26 19.25
N PRO A 290 5.03 5.60 19.08
CA PRO A 290 5.82 6.30 18.08
C PRO A 290 7.31 6.07 18.32
N ALA A 291 8.12 6.25 17.26
CA ALA A 291 9.57 6.28 17.40
C ALA A 291 9.99 7.26 18.51
N PRO A 292 10.93 6.91 19.37
CA PRO A 292 11.44 7.83 20.37
C PRO A 292 12.00 9.08 19.64
N VAL A 293 11.45 10.24 19.99
CA VAL A 293 12.00 11.52 19.50
C VAL A 293 13.45 11.59 20.00
N SER A 294 14.41 11.50 19.12
CA SER A 294 15.80 11.75 19.49
C SER A 294 15.88 13.16 20.04
N LYS A 295 16.10 13.29 21.36
CA LYS A 295 16.42 14.60 21.95
C LYS A 295 17.57 15.18 21.13
N PRO A 296 17.51 16.46 20.71
CA PRO A 296 18.68 17.13 20.15
C PRO A 296 19.82 16.90 21.14
N ARG A 297 20.95 16.36 20.65
CA ARG A 297 22.17 16.24 21.46
C ARG A 297 22.40 17.59 22.09
N GLY A 298 22.25 17.65 23.41
CA GLY A 298 22.30 18.87 24.17
C GLY A 298 23.57 19.66 23.85
N LEU A 299 23.39 20.91 23.55
CA LEU A 299 24.39 21.91 23.87
C LEU A 299 24.79 21.66 25.33
N ALA A 300 26.04 21.29 25.55
CA ALA A 300 26.62 21.20 26.86
C ALA A 300 26.29 22.51 27.60
N PRO A 301 25.92 22.49 28.86
CA PRO A 301 25.77 23.73 29.59
C PRO A 301 27.11 24.43 29.63
N ASP A 302 27.11 25.67 29.17
CA ASP A 302 28.24 26.57 29.16
C ASP A 302 28.73 26.69 30.61
N SER A 303 29.82 25.97 30.93
CA SER A 303 30.51 26.02 32.22
C SER A 303 31.46 27.24 32.26
N GLY A 304 30.88 28.41 32.09
CA GLY A 304 31.65 29.63 31.96
C GLY A 304 31.00 30.88 32.55
N ALA A 305 30.47 30.82 33.80
CA ALA A 305 30.09 32.03 34.51
C ALA A 305 30.02 31.81 36.02
N SER A 306 31.18 31.48 36.63
CA SER A 306 31.30 31.60 38.12
C SER A 306 32.77 31.90 38.46
N ALA A 307 33.20 33.09 38.15
CA ALA A 307 34.41 33.69 38.78
C ALA A 307 34.40 35.17 38.48
N ARG A 308 33.75 35.94 39.35
CA ARG A 308 34.13 37.35 39.73
C ARG A 308 33.00 37.98 40.51
N GLN A 309 33.08 37.85 41.83
CA GLN A 309 32.69 38.87 42.80
C GLN A 309 33.13 38.42 44.20
N SER A 310 34.36 38.73 44.53
CA SER A 310 34.80 39.03 45.88
C SER A 310 36.07 39.85 45.73
N VAL A 311 35.99 41.15 45.85
CA VAL A 311 37.00 42.08 46.50
C VAL A 311 36.43 43.46 46.39
N ASP A 312 36.25 44.05 47.57
CA ASP A 312 35.98 45.39 48.10
C ASP A 312 34.53 45.80 48.25
#